data_c6a192ae31d65d4b00204020f1b9ee47
#
_entry.id   c6a192ae31d65d4b00204020f1b9ee47
#
_cell.length_a   1.000
_cell.length_b   1.000
_cell.length_c   1.000
_cell.angle_alpha   90.00
_cell.angle_beta   90.00
_cell.angle_gamma   90.00
#
_symmetry.space_group_name_H-M   'P 1'
#
loop_
_entity.id
_entity.type
_entity.pdbx_description
1 polymer ?
#
loop_
_entity_poly.entity_id
_entity_poly.type
_entity_poly.pdbx_seq_one_letter_code
_entity_poly.pdbx_strand_id
1 'polypeptide(L)'
;VKRRDALKVIALSGVAVSIAGAYDKALIVNKEDMKLQDPKNPNEFEYKHLPQISIKDKDKKGYTLVEITVGQKDIIHPSDADHWIYKIDLYADDKLVGYTELEPVISRGYYSTRVKLDGVKELKSTAFCNLHGNYTATKTL
;
A
#
# COMPACT_ATOMS: atom_id res chain seq x y z
N VAL A 1 39.68 19.53 -6.01
CA VAL A 1 38.36 19.85 -5.44
C VAL A 1 38.48 19.92 -3.94
N LYS A 2 38.14 21.07 -3.36
CA LYS A 2 38.15 21.24 -1.92
C LYS A 2 37.12 20.33 -1.29
N ARG A 3 37.42 19.78 -0.09
CA ARG A 3 36.50 18.88 0.64
C ARG A 3 35.06 19.41 0.75
N ARG A 4 34.92 20.73 0.91
CA ARG A 4 33.59 21.37 1.00
C ARG A 4 32.80 21.26 -0.30
N ASP A 5 33.45 21.37 -1.43
CA ASP A 5 32.80 21.32 -2.74
C ASP A 5 32.36 19.89 -3.07
N ALA A 6 33.19 18.89 -2.71
CA ALA A 6 32.85 17.51 -2.87
C ALA A 6 31.60 17.11 -2.04
N LEU A 7 31.50 17.60 -0.79
CA LEU A 7 30.34 17.34 0.06
C LEU A 7 29.06 18.00 -0.48
N LYS A 8 29.16 19.20 -1.04
CA LYS A 8 28.03 19.88 -1.69
C LYS A 8 27.53 19.12 -2.91
N VAL A 9 28.43 18.62 -3.73
CA VAL A 9 28.09 17.84 -4.93
C VAL A 9 27.39 16.53 -4.53
N ILE A 10 27.90 15.84 -3.51
CA ILE A 10 27.28 14.60 -3.01
C ILE A 10 25.88 14.87 -2.46
N ALA A 11 25.67 15.93 -1.71
CA ALA A 11 24.36 16.29 -1.17
C ALA A 11 23.36 16.61 -2.28
N LEU A 12 23.75 17.36 -3.30
CA LEU A 12 22.91 17.65 -4.47
C LEU A 12 22.57 16.37 -5.26
N SER A 13 23.54 15.50 -5.49
CA SER A 13 23.31 14.23 -6.17
C SER A 13 22.37 13.32 -5.36
N GLY A 14 22.52 13.26 -4.03
CA GLY A 14 21.64 12.49 -3.16
C GLY A 14 20.21 12.99 -3.19
N VAL A 15 19.99 14.30 -3.15
CA VAL A 15 18.65 14.91 -3.25
C VAL A 15 18.06 14.66 -4.65
N ALA A 16 18.83 14.83 -5.71
CA ALA A 16 18.36 14.59 -7.07
C ALA A 16 17.96 13.12 -7.29
N VAL A 17 18.75 12.18 -6.78
CA VAL A 17 18.42 10.74 -6.85
C VAL A 17 17.14 10.43 -6.08
N SER A 18 16.95 10.99 -4.88
CA SER A 18 15.74 10.79 -4.10
C SER A 18 14.48 11.32 -4.82
N ILE A 19 14.60 12.45 -5.49
CA ILE A 19 13.50 13.05 -6.27
C ILE A 19 13.25 12.21 -7.54
N ALA A 20 14.31 11.78 -8.22
CA ALA A 20 14.21 11.01 -9.46
C ALA A 20 13.62 9.60 -9.24
N GLY A 21 13.79 9.01 -8.04
CA GLY A 21 13.23 7.70 -7.68
C GLY A 21 11.79 7.74 -7.19
N ALA A 22 11.20 8.92 -6.97
CA ALA A 22 9.84 9.06 -6.47
C ALA A 22 8.87 9.33 -7.63
N TYR A 23 7.67 8.71 -7.54
CA TYR A 23 6.61 9.01 -8.48
C TYR A 23 6.15 10.48 -8.36
N ASP A 24 5.54 10.99 -9.41
CA ASP A 24 4.96 12.33 -9.44
C ASP A 24 3.67 12.39 -8.61
N LYS A 25 3.74 13.06 -7.47
CA LYS A 25 2.60 13.20 -6.55
C LYS A 25 1.43 13.98 -7.16
N ALA A 26 1.67 14.77 -8.20
CA ALA A 26 0.60 15.46 -8.94
C ALA A 26 -0.35 14.49 -9.66
N LEU A 27 0.09 13.24 -9.88
CA LEU A 27 -0.76 12.19 -10.46
C LEU A 27 -1.78 11.64 -9.47
N ILE A 28 -1.66 11.94 -8.18
CA ILE A 28 -2.67 11.58 -7.17
C ILE A 28 -3.76 12.63 -7.21
N VAL A 29 -4.84 12.34 -7.91
CA VAL A 29 -5.93 13.30 -8.16
C VAL A 29 -7.14 13.06 -7.26
N ASN A 30 -7.22 11.91 -6.59
CA ASN A 30 -8.30 11.59 -5.66
C ASN A 30 -7.72 11.00 -4.37
N LYS A 31 -7.88 11.72 -3.26
CA LYS A 31 -7.41 11.31 -1.92
C LYS A 31 -8.58 11.00 -0.97
N GLU A 32 -9.79 10.88 -1.51
CA GLU A 32 -10.98 10.64 -0.71
C GLU A 32 -11.10 9.18 -0.28
N ASP A 33 -11.62 8.99 0.92
CA ASP A 33 -12.03 7.67 1.40
C ASP A 33 -13.35 7.31 0.74
N MET A 34 -13.34 6.27 -0.09
CA MET A 34 -14.49 5.85 -0.87
C MET A 34 -15.38 4.92 -0.06
N LYS A 35 -16.68 5.03 -0.28
CA LYS A 35 -17.67 4.13 0.31
C LYS A 35 -18.20 3.19 -0.76
N LEU A 36 -18.36 1.91 -0.40
CA LEU A 36 -18.99 0.95 -1.29
C LEU A 36 -20.49 1.24 -1.40
N GLN A 37 -21.05 1.08 -2.58
CA GLN A 37 -22.49 1.23 -2.81
C GLN A 37 -23.28 0.22 -1.99
N ASP A 38 -22.86 -1.03 -2.02
CA ASP A 38 -23.39 -2.11 -1.19
C ASP A 38 -22.22 -2.88 -0.59
N PRO A 39 -21.90 -2.67 0.70
CA PRO A 39 -20.80 -3.37 1.34
C PRO A 39 -20.91 -4.89 1.34
N LYS A 40 -22.13 -5.42 1.21
CA LYS A 40 -22.36 -6.87 1.15
C LYS A 40 -22.15 -7.44 -0.25
N ASN A 41 -22.28 -6.61 -1.28
CA ASN A 41 -22.14 -7.01 -2.67
C ASN A 41 -21.35 -5.95 -3.45
N PRO A 42 -20.04 -5.84 -3.22
CA PRO A 42 -19.22 -4.94 -4.03
C PRO A 42 -19.30 -5.29 -5.52
N ASN A 43 -19.30 -4.27 -6.37
CA ASN A 43 -19.24 -4.47 -7.81
C ASN A 43 -17.81 -4.78 -8.28
N GLU A 44 -17.65 -5.12 -9.56
CA GLU A 44 -16.34 -5.48 -10.11
C GLU A 44 -15.30 -4.36 -9.98
N PHE A 45 -15.71 -3.12 -10.20
CA PHE A 45 -14.84 -1.96 -10.05
C PHE A 45 -14.37 -1.81 -8.59
N GLU A 46 -15.26 -2.00 -7.63
CA GLU A 46 -14.94 -1.95 -6.20
C GLU A 46 -14.01 -3.09 -5.80
N TYR A 47 -14.27 -4.33 -6.25
CA TYR A 47 -13.37 -5.45 -6.01
C TYR A 47 -11.96 -5.22 -6.54
N LYS A 48 -11.81 -4.52 -7.67
CA LYS A 48 -10.51 -4.18 -8.24
C LYS A 48 -9.68 -3.30 -7.30
N HIS A 49 -10.32 -2.51 -6.47
CA HIS A 49 -9.69 -1.54 -5.58
C HIS A 49 -9.58 -2.00 -4.13
N LEU A 50 -10.36 -3.02 -3.73
CA LEU A 50 -10.37 -3.49 -2.36
C LEU A 50 -9.12 -4.34 -2.04
N PRO A 51 -8.44 -4.06 -0.92
CA PRO A 51 -7.38 -4.93 -0.46
C PRO A 51 -7.94 -6.28 -0.02
N GLN A 52 -7.22 -7.34 -0.37
CA GLN A 52 -7.46 -8.70 0.11
C GLN A 52 -6.42 -9.04 1.15
N ILE A 53 -6.86 -9.29 2.38
CA ILE A 53 -6.00 -9.63 3.51
C ILE A 53 -5.95 -11.14 3.64
N SER A 54 -4.75 -11.72 3.54
CA SER A 54 -4.53 -13.16 3.68
C SER A 54 -3.60 -13.45 4.84
N ILE A 55 -4.02 -14.34 5.71
CA ILE A 55 -3.24 -14.79 6.87
C ILE A 55 -2.53 -16.08 6.49
N LYS A 56 -1.22 -16.08 6.60
CA LYS A 56 -0.36 -17.20 6.23
C LYS A 56 0.25 -17.88 7.47
N ASP A 57 1.46 -18.38 7.35
CA ASP A 57 2.14 -19.12 8.39
C ASP A 57 2.67 -18.23 9.52
N LYS A 58 2.74 -18.82 10.71
CA LYS A 58 3.35 -18.22 11.89
C LYS A 58 4.79 -18.72 12.01
N ASP A 59 5.72 -17.82 12.28
CA ASP A 59 7.12 -18.18 12.51
C ASP A 59 7.35 -18.67 13.95
N LYS A 60 8.57 -19.12 14.22
CA LYS A 60 8.97 -19.67 15.54
C LYS A 60 8.95 -18.62 16.66
N LYS A 61 8.92 -17.35 16.33
CA LYS A 61 8.85 -16.25 17.30
C LYS A 61 7.41 -15.77 17.55
N GLY A 62 6.43 -16.37 16.89
CA GLY A 62 5.01 -16.08 17.06
C GLY A 62 4.49 -14.97 16.16
N TYR A 63 5.21 -14.62 15.10
CA TYR A 63 4.77 -13.60 14.13
C TYR A 63 4.19 -14.27 12.90
N THR A 64 2.97 -13.90 12.56
CA THR A 64 2.23 -14.43 11.41
C THR A 64 2.48 -13.58 10.18
N LEU A 65 2.74 -14.23 9.05
CA LEU A 65 2.82 -13.55 7.77
C LEU A 65 1.41 -13.11 7.33
N VAL A 66 1.24 -11.82 7.15
CA VAL A 66 0.02 -11.22 6.59
C VAL A 66 0.37 -10.65 5.23
N GLU A 67 -0.37 -11.07 4.21
CA GLU A 67 -0.21 -10.61 2.84
C GLU A 67 -1.44 -9.81 2.42
N ILE A 68 -1.19 -8.70 1.74
CA ILE A 68 -2.24 -7.84 1.19
C ILE A 68 -2.02 -7.71 -0.30
N THR A 69 -3.02 -8.08 -1.07
CA THR A 69 -3.07 -7.86 -2.52
C THR A 69 -4.21 -6.90 -2.86
N VAL A 70 -4.14 -6.23 -3.98
CA VAL A 70 -5.20 -5.39 -4.52
C VAL A 70 -5.49 -5.83 -5.95
N GLY A 71 -6.66 -6.38 -6.29
CA GLY A 71 -7.93 -6.40 -5.56
C GLY A 71 -8.33 -7.78 -5.10
N GLN A 72 -9.63 -7.94 -4.89
CA GLN A 72 -10.28 -9.16 -4.42
C GLN A 72 -10.87 -9.98 -5.58
N LYS A 73 -11.23 -11.25 -5.30
CA LYS A 73 -11.85 -12.19 -6.25
C LYS A 73 -11.06 -12.38 -7.54
N ASP A 74 -9.75 -12.50 -7.40
CA ASP A 74 -8.81 -12.68 -8.52
C ASP A 74 -8.81 -11.51 -9.53
N ILE A 75 -9.43 -10.40 -9.18
CA ILE A 75 -9.37 -9.16 -9.95
C ILE A 75 -8.12 -8.41 -9.50
N ILE A 76 -7.24 -8.11 -10.43
CA ILE A 76 -5.96 -7.46 -10.16
C ILE A 76 -6.05 -5.99 -10.55
N HIS A 77 -5.69 -5.10 -9.62
CA HIS A 77 -5.58 -3.67 -9.93
C HIS A 77 -4.38 -3.43 -10.86
N PRO A 78 -4.55 -2.63 -11.92
CA PRO A 78 -3.45 -2.33 -12.83
C PRO A 78 -2.34 -1.52 -12.17
N SER A 79 -1.16 -1.54 -12.81
CA SER A 79 -0.07 -0.64 -12.47
C SER A 79 0.45 -0.02 -13.77
N ASP A 80 -0.20 1.07 -14.15
CA ASP A 80 0.13 1.85 -15.34
C ASP A 80 0.78 3.18 -14.94
N ALA A 81 1.41 3.86 -15.87
CA ALA A 81 2.16 5.10 -15.59
C ALA A 81 1.31 6.19 -14.91
N ASP A 82 0.03 6.21 -15.19
CA ASP A 82 -0.93 7.18 -14.66
C ASP A 82 -2.07 6.57 -13.85
N HIS A 83 -2.05 5.25 -13.61
CA HIS A 83 -3.08 4.55 -12.85
C HIS A 83 -2.48 3.38 -12.07
N TRP A 84 -2.31 3.54 -10.76
CA TRP A 84 -1.73 2.49 -9.91
C TRP A 84 -2.15 2.66 -8.45
N ILE A 85 -1.89 1.64 -7.65
CA ILE A 85 -1.96 1.71 -6.18
C ILE A 85 -0.65 2.27 -5.66
N TYR A 86 -0.65 3.48 -5.13
CA TYR A 86 0.58 4.14 -4.69
C TYR A 86 0.94 3.89 -3.22
N LYS A 87 -0.02 3.40 -2.44
CA LYS A 87 0.18 3.10 -1.03
C LYS A 87 -0.77 2.01 -0.56
N ILE A 88 -0.29 1.18 0.35
CA ILE A 88 -1.09 0.20 1.10
C ILE A 88 -0.68 0.31 2.57
N ASP A 89 -1.65 0.38 3.48
CA ASP A 89 -1.42 0.32 4.92
C ASP A 89 -2.01 -0.94 5.54
N LEU A 90 -1.65 -1.19 6.79
CA LEU A 90 -2.22 -2.26 7.60
C LEU A 90 -2.33 -1.80 9.05
N TYR A 91 -3.51 -1.99 9.61
CA TYR A 91 -3.83 -1.73 11.02
C TYR A 91 -4.26 -3.02 11.70
N ALA A 92 -3.84 -3.18 12.96
CA ALA A 92 -4.30 -4.23 13.86
C ALA A 92 -4.99 -3.56 15.05
N ASP A 93 -6.31 -3.76 15.22
CA ASP A 93 -7.13 -3.10 16.24
C ASP A 93 -6.85 -1.59 16.33
N ASP A 94 -6.94 -0.89 15.20
CA ASP A 94 -6.69 0.55 15.05
C ASP A 94 -5.25 1.00 15.28
N LYS A 95 -4.30 0.09 15.51
CA LYS A 95 -2.89 0.41 15.62
C LYS A 95 -2.20 0.18 14.28
N LEU A 96 -1.49 1.18 13.80
CA LEU A 96 -0.72 1.04 12.55
C LEU A 96 0.38 -0.01 12.71
N VAL A 97 0.32 -1.05 11.90
CA VAL A 97 1.38 -2.07 11.80
C VAL A 97 2.48 -1.60 10.86
N GLY A 98 2.09 -1.07 9.71
CA GLY A 98 3.02 -0.60 8.70
C GLY A 98 2.32 -0.18 7.43
N TYR A 99 3.12 0.28 6.48
CA TYR A 99 2.63 0.64 5.16
C TYR A 99 3.76 0.51 4.14
N THR A 100 3.39 0.48 2.87
CA THR A 100 4.34 0.57 1.76
C THR A 100 3.89 1.61 0.75
N GLU A 101 4.86 2.26 0.11
CA GLU A 101 4.63 3.11 -1.06
C GLU A 101 5.16 2.40 -2.29
N LEU A 102 4.47 2.56 -3.41
CA LEU A 102 4.72 1.78 -4.62
C LEU A 102 4.84 2.70 -5.84
N GLU A 103 5.80 2.39 -6.70
CA GLU A 103 6.03 3.10 -7.96
C GLU A 103 5.10 2.55 -9.05
N PRO A 104 4.58 3.42 -9.94
CA PRO A 104 3.79 2.96 -11.08
C PRO A 104 4.63 2.10 -12.02
N VAL A 105 3.99 1.15 -12.67
CA VAL A 105 4.56 0.21 -13.66
C VAL A 105 5.50 -0.82 -13.06
N ILE A 106 6.47 -0.39 -12.25
CA ILE A 106 7.50 -1.25 -11.65
C ILE A 106 6.93 -2.12 -10.54
N SER A 107 6.01 -1.55 -9.74
CA SER A 107 5.37 -2.24 -8.63
C SER A 107 3.87 -2.40 -8.87
N ARG A 108 3.31 -3.47 -8.33
CA ARG A 108 1.87 -3.69 -8.31
C ARG A 108 1.40 -3.78 -6.86
N GLY A 109 0.11 -3.51 -6.61
CA GLY A 109 -0.48 -3.46 -5.30
C GLY A 109 -0.27 -4.72 -4.45
N TYR A 110 0.81 -4.75 -3.71
CA TYR A 110 1.17 -5.85 -2.81
C TYR A 110 1.94 -5.31 -1.60
N TYR A 111 1.57 -5.80 -0.41
CA TYR A 111 2.28 -5.53 0.83
C TYR A 111 2.22 -6.74 1.74
N SER A 112 3.34 -7.13 2.31
CA SER A 112 3.37 -8.20 3.30
C SER A 112 4.25 -7.82 4.48
N THR A 113 3.88 -8.31 5.65
CA THR A 113 4.62 -8.07 6.88
C THR A 113 4.30 -9.17 7.89
N ARG A 114 5.16 -9.34 8.89
CA ARG A 114 4.95 -10.26 9.98
C ARG A 114 4.34 -9.54 11.18
N VAL A 115 3.23 -10.05 11.69
CA VAL A 115 2.42 -9.42 12.72
C VAL A 115 2.20 -10.38 13.88
N LYS A 116 2.37 -9.90 15.10
CA LYS A 116 1.99 -10.65 16.29
C LYS A 116 0.48 -10.52 16.48
N LEU A 117 -0.26 -11.57 16.14
CA LEU A 117 -1.72 -11.54 16.13
C LEU A 117 -2.36 -11.93 17.48
N ASP A 118 -1.55 -12.22 18.50
CA ASP A 118 -2.09 -12.58 19.84
C ASP A 118 -2.97 -11.43 20.38
N GLY A 119 -4.23 -11.74 20.63
CA GLY A 119 -5.20 -10.77 21.14
C GLY A 119 -5.74 -9.77 20.13
N VAL A 120 -5.29 -9.82 18.90
CA VAL A 120 -5.82 -8.94 17.81
C VAL A 120 -7.17 -9.48 17.35
N LYS A 121 -8.16 -8.60 17.26
CA LYS A 121 -9.53 -8.95 16.87
C LYS A 121 -9.80 -8.69 15.40
N GLU A 122 -9.16 -7.68 14.81
CA GLU A 122 -9.42 -7.25 13.45
C GLU A 122 -8.16 -6.71 12.78
N LEU A 123 -8.01 -7.06 11.52
CA LEU A 123 -7.05 -6.40 10.62
C LEU A 123 -7.82 -5.51 9.66
N LYS A 124 -7.26 -4.34 9.38
CA LYS A 124 -7.83 -3.38 8.44
C LYS A 124 -6.73 -2.87 7.51
N SER A 125 -7.01 -2.86 6.22
CA SER A 125 -6.07 -2.37 5.21
C SER A 125 -6.77 -1.41 4.27
N THR A 126 -6.06 -0.36 3.88
CA THR A 126 -6.50 0.59 2.85
C THR A 126 -5.55 0.54 1.68
N ALA A 127 -6.11 0.45 0.49
CA ALA A 127 -5.41 0.60 -0.78
C ALA A 127 -5.71 1.98 -1.36
N PHE A 128 -4.67 2.70 -1.74
CA PHE A 128 -4.75 4.08 -2.22
C PHE A 128 -4.50 4.10 -3.72
N CYS A 129 -5.58 4.28 -4.51
CA CYS A 129 -5.50 4.45 -5.95
C CYS A 129 -5.37 5.93 -6.29
N ASN A 130 -4.42 6.26 -7.16
CA ASN A 130 -4.18 7.64 -7.53
C ASN A 130 -5.36 8.32 -8.25
N LEU A 131 -6.18 7.57 -8.98
CA LEU A 131 -7.34 8.10 -9.72
C LEU A 131 -8.66 7.96 -8.97
N HIS A 132 -8.85 6.86 -8.24
CA HIS A 132 -10.16 6.45 -7.76
C HIS A 132 -10.33 6.53 -6.23
N GLY A 133 -9.31 6.98 -5.50
CA GLY A 133 -9.38 7.18 -4.06
C GLY A 133 -9.00 5.95 -3.23
N ASN A 134 -9.38 5.98 -1.98
CA ASN A 134 -8.94 5.02 -0.97
C ASN A 134 -10.04 4.00 -0.69
N TYR A 135 -9.70 2.72 -0.73
CA TYR A 135 -10.62 1.61 -0.47
C TYR A 135 -10.12 0.78 0.70
N THR A 136 -10.97 0.57 1.67
CA THR A 136 -10.63 -0.15 2.91
C THR A 136 -11.37 -1.46 3.00
N ALA A 137 -10.66 -2.50 3.41
CA ALA A 137 -11.24 -3.80 3.76
C ALA A 137 -10.80 -4.22 5.16
N THR A 138 -11.64 -5.00 5.82
CA THR A 138 -11.37 -5.53 7.15
C THR A 138 -11.42 -7.05 7.12
N LYS A 139 -10.68 -7.66 8.04
CA LYS A 139 -10.72 -9.09 8.28
C LYS A 139 -10.82 -9.34 9.78
N THR A 140 -11.94 -9.92 10.21
CA THR A 140 -12.14 -10.34 11.59
C THR A 140 -11.35 -11.64 11.86
N LEU A 141 -10.68 -11.70 13.00
CA LEU A 141 -9.88 -12.83 13.44
C LEU A 141 -10.61 -13.73 14.43
#